data_42d3d119da5c516905033bce46c6c44d
#
_entry.id   42d3d119da5c516905033bce46c6c44d
#
_cell.length_a   1.000
_cell.length_b   1.000
_cell.length_c   1.000
_cell.angle_alpha   90.00
_cell.angle_beta   90.00
_cell.angle_gamma   90.00
#
_symmetry.space_group_name_H-M   'P 1'
#
loop_
_entity.id
_entity.type
_entity.pdbx_description
1 polymer ?
#
loop_
_entity_poly.entity_id
_entity_poly.type
_entity_poly.pdbx_seq_one_letter_code
_entity_poly.pdbx_strand_id
1 'polypeptide(L)'
;MERQPHLNLEQYIRAIPDFPKPGILFRDITPMLGNPGAFRETIARMADLIRGEKIDALVAAEARGFIFAAPLAIELGAAFVPVRKPGKLPFNTHSYSYDLEYGSDTLEMHTDALQPGQRVWIVDDLLATGGTVG
;
A
#
# COMPACT_ATOMS: atom_id res chain seq x y z
N MET A 1 14.43 -6.45 16.03
CA MET A 1 13.41 -7.49 16.28
C MET A 1 13.63 -8.67 15.34
N GLU A 2 13.59 -9.86 15.84
CA GLU A 2 13.87 -11.05 15.04
C GLU A 2 12.70 -11.45 14.16
N ARG A 3 13.02 -12.12 13.05
CA ARG A 3 12.03 -12.70 12.17
C ARG A 3 11.28 -13.83 12.86
N GLN A 4 9.98 -13.94 12.58
CA GLN A 4 9.12 -15.01 13.04
C GLN A 4 8.40 -15.65 11.85
N PRO A 5 9.13 -16.38 10.99
CA PRO A 5 8.54 -16.90 9.74
C PRO A 5 7.46 -17.95 9.96
N HIS A 6 7.36 -18.52 11.16
CA HIS A 6 6.31 -19.45 11.54
C HIS A 6 5.03 -18.76 12.04
N LEU A 7 5.06 -17.44 12.19
CA LEU A 7 3.92 -16.70 12.72
C LEU A 7 2.74 -16.75 11.74
N ASN A 8 1.56 -17.09 12.26
CA ASN A 8 0.34 -17.07 11.45
C ASN A 8 -0.24 -15.66 11.42
N LEU A 9 0.03 -14.94 10.35
CA LEU A 9 -0.39 -13.55 10.23
C LEU A 9 -1.91 -13.39 10.13
N GLU A 10 -2.62 -14.41 9.66
CA GLU A 10 -4.09 -14.32 9.58
C GLU A 10 -4.74 -14.13 10.94
N GLN A 11 -4.10 -14.58 12.02
CA GLN A 11 -4.59 -14.38 13.38
C GLN A 11 -4.60 -12.91 13.79
N TYR A 12 -3.88 -12.06 13.05
CA TYR A 12 -3.78 -10.64 13.31
C TYR A 12 -4.66 -9.81 12.39
N ILE A 13 -5.53 -10.47 11.62
CA ILE A 13 -6.51 -9.80 10.75
C ILE A 13 -7.89 -10.09 11.32
N ARG A 14 -8.60 -9.05 11.70
CA ARG A 14 -9.92 -9.17 12.30
C ARG A 14 -10.98 -9.14 11.21
N ALA A 15 -11.92 -10.08 11.26
CA ALA A 15 -13.08 -10.09 10.37
C ALA A 15 -14.23 -9.37 11.06
N ILE A 16 -14.75 -8.33 10.45
CA ILE A 16 -15.86 -7.54 10.98
C ILE A 16 -17.02 -7.65 10.01
N PRO A 17 -18.08 -8.40 10.39
CA PRO A 17 -19.24 -8.52 9.52
C PRO A 17 -20.04 -7.22 9.51
N ASP A 18 -20.72 -6.97 8.39
CA ASP A 18 -21.63 -5.85 8.21
C ASP A 18 -21.00 -4.47 8.45
N PHE A 19 -19.77 -4.29 7.98
CA PHE A 19 -19.07 -3.01 8.05
C PHE A 19 -18.44 -2.67 6.69
N PRO A 20 -18.52 -1.43 6.24
CA PRO A 20 -19.29 -0.30 6.79
C PRO A 20 -20.78 -0.39 6.54
N LYS A 21 -21.23 -1.41 5.82
CA LYS A 21 -22.62 -1.64 5.47
C LYS A 21 -23.01 -3.10 5.68
N PRO A 22 -24.31 -3.39 5.88
CA PRO A 22 -24.76 -4.77 5.91
C PRO A 22 -24.36 -5.57 4.67
N GLY A 23 -23.94 -6.81 4.87
CA GLY A 23 -23.50 -7.70 3.81
C GLY A 23 -22.05 -7.60 3.40
N ILE A 24 -21.30 -6.65 3.95
CA ILE A 24 -19.88 -6.48 3.68
C ILE A 24 -19.07 -7.03 4.85
N LEU A 25 -18.12 -7.93 4.56
CA LEU A 25 -17.16 -8.41 5.55
C LEU A 25 -15.89 -7.56 5.43
N PHE A 26 -15.61 -6.78 6.45
CA PHE A 26 -14.43 -5.93 6.49
C PHE A 26 -13.26 -6.68 7.13
N ARG A 27 -12.10 -6.57 6.52
CA ARG A 27 -10.85 -7.13 7.05
C ARG A 27 -10.06 -6.03 7.72
N ASP A 28 -9.98 -6.08 9.03
CA ASP A 28 -9.31 -5.08 9.84
C ASP A 28 -7.88 -5.54 10.14
N ILE A 29 -6.89 -4.77 9.69
CA ILE A 29 -5.47 -5.08 9.88
C ILE A 29 -4.88 -4.40 11.12
N THR A 30 -5.67 -3.64 11.87
CA THR A 30 -5.14 -2.92 13.03
C THR A 30 -4.52 -3.84 14.09
N PRO A 31 -5.01 -5.07 14.33
CA PRO A 31 -4.30 -5.96 15.25
C PRO A 31 -2.87 -6.30 14.79
N MET A 32 -2.67 -6.45 13.47
CA MET A 32 -1.35 -6.67 12.91
C MET A 32 -0.45 -5.46 13.10
N LEU A 33 -0.98 -4.27 12.80
CA LEU A 33 -0.22 -3.03 12.96
C LEU A 33 0.13 -2.76 14.41
N GLY A 34 -0.74 -3.17 15.34
CA GLY A 34 -0.54 -3.00 16.77
C GLY A 34 0.40 -4.03 17.41
N ASN A 35 0.83 -5.04 16.67
CA ASN A 35 1.75 -6.06 17.16
C ASN A 35 3.08 -5.92 16.43
N PRO A 36 4.15 -5.47 17.10
CA PRO A 36 5.42 -5.21 16.42
C PRO A 36 5.98 -6.44 15.70
N GLY A 37 5.86 -7.63 16.29
CA GLY A 37 6.34 -8.85 15.65
C GLY A 37 5.56 -9.19 14.39
N ALA A 38 4.24 -9.08 14.43
CA ALA A 38 3.39 -9.36 13.28
C ALA A 38 3.61 -8.33 12.17
N PHE A 39 3.71 -7.06 12.52
CA PHE A 39 3.96 -6.00 11.54
C PHE A 39 5.31 -6.20 10.86
N ARG A 40 6.35 -6.44 11.66
CA ARG A 40 7.69 -6.68 11.12
C ARG A 40 7.72 -7.91 10.21
N GLU A 41 7.07 -8.99 10.61
CA GLU A 41 7.03 -10.21 9.79
C GLU A 41 6.26 -9.98 8.48
N THR A 42 5.20 -9.18 8.52
CA THR A 42 4.45 -8.80 7.31
C THR A 42 5.35 -8.08 6.30
N ILE A 43 6.08 -7.07 6.77
CA ILE A 43 7.00 -6.33 5.89
C ILE A 43 8.10 -7.25 5.36
N ALA A 44 8.65 -8.11 6.21
CA ALA A 44 9.70 -9.03 5.80
C ALA A 44 9.21 -10.02 4.73
N ARG A 45 7.99 -10.55 4.86
CA ARG A 45 7.41 -11.46 3.86
C ARG A 45 7.11 -10.74 2.54
N MET A 46 6.63 -9.50 2.62
CA MET A 46 6.44 -8.69 1.41
C MET A 46 7.77 -8.45 0.71
N ALA A 47 8.81 -8.11 1.46
CA ALA A 47 10.13 -7.90 0.89
C ALA A 47 10.67 -9.18 0.25
N ASP A 48 10.47 -10.34 0.87
CA ASP A 48 10.93 -11.61 0.32
C ASP A 48 10.30 -11.94 -1.02
N LEU A 49 9.04 -11.53 -1.24
CA LEU A 49 8.34 -11.78 -2.50
C LEU A 49 8.99 -11.06 -3.68
N ILE A 50 9.64 -9.94 -3.43
CA ILE A 50 10.17 -9.08 -4.49
C ILE A 50 11.67 -8.85 -4.36
N ARG A 51 12.31 -9.44 -3.36
CA ARG A 51 13.75 -9.36 -3.19
C ARG A 51 14.44 -10.09 -4.35
N GLY A 52 15.42 -9.45 -4.93
CA GLY A 52 16.07 -9.95 -6.13
C GLY A 52 15.59 -9.30 -7.42
N GLU A 53 14.43 -8.64 -7.40
CA GLU A 53 14.00 -7.78 -8.49
C GLU A 53 14.68 -6.43 -8.35
N LYS A 54 15.02 -5.82 -9.48
CA LYS A 54 15.53 -4.45 -9.45
C LYS A 54 14.32 -3.51 -9.30
N ILE A 55 14.26 -2.78 -8.19
CA ILE A 55 13.16 -1.87 -7.90
C ILE A 55 13.75 -0.50 -7.58
N ASP A 56 13.35 0.50 -8.37
CA ASP A 56 13.80 1.87 -8.16
C ASP A 56 12.90 2.62 -7.17
N ALA A 57 11.59 2.34 -7.23
CA ALA A 57 10.63 3.02 -6.38
C ALA A 57 9.42 2.16 -6.08
N LEU A 58 8.84 2.38 -4.92
CA LEU A 58 7.53 1.86 -4.53
C LEU A 58 6.53 3.01 -4.55
N VAL A 59 5.41 2.78 -5.22
CA VAL A 59 4.33 3.75 -5.36
C VAL A 59 3.16 3.26 -4.54
N ALA A 60 2.57 4.13 -3.74
CA ALA A 60 1.41 3.76 -2.95
C ALA A 60 0.45 4.94 -2.80
N ALA A 61 -0.83 4.60 -2.73
CA ALA A 61 -1.89 5.59 -2.52
C ALA A 61 -2.24 5.70 -1.04
N GLU A 62 -2.59 6.92 -0.62
CA GLU A 62 -3.04 7.15 0.76
C GLU A 62 -4.31 6.34 1.04
N ALA A 63 -4.56 5.86 2.28
CA ALA A 63 -3.61 6.04 3.39
C ALA A 63 -2.95 4.72 3.76
N ARG A 64 -3.66 3.60 3.64
CA ARG A 64 -3.19 2.29 4.10
C ARG A 64 -1.99 1.77 3.31
N GLY A 65 -1.93 2.07 2.02
CA GLY A 65 -0.78 1.69 1.21
C GLY A 65 0.52 2.27 1.75
N PHE A 66 0.49 3.48 2.31
CA PHE A 66 1.67 4.13 2.88
C PHE A 66 2.23 3.35 4.06
N ILE A 67 1.36 2.74 4.86
CA ILE A 67 1.77 1.97 6.05
C ILE A 67 2.73 0.85 5.67
N PHE A 68 2.47 0.19 4.55
CA PHE A 68 3.30 -0.91 4.07
C PHE A 68 4.43 -0.44 3.17
N ALA A 69 4.17 0.53 2.31
CA ALA A 69 5.16 0.97 1.32
C ALA A 69 6.35 1.67 1.95
N ALA A 70 6.14 2.50 2.97
CA ALA A 70 7.22 3.23 3.60
C ALA A 70 8.26 2.30 4.25
N PRO A 71 7.87 1.38 5.15
CA PRO A 71 8.87 0.47 5.71
C PRO A 71 9.45 -0.50 4.68
N LEU A 72 8.66 -0.90 3.69
CA LEU A 72 9.12 -1.79 2.64
C LEU A 72 10.18 -1.12 1.76
N ALA A 73 10.01 0.16 1.43
CA ALA A 73 10.98 0.92 0.66
C ALA A 73 12.33 0.98 1.38
N ILE A 74 12.31 1.24 2.69
CA ILE A 74 13.53 1.26 3.50
C ILE A 74 14.20 -0.12 3.50
N GLU A 75 13.42 -1.17 3.68
CA GLU A 75 13.94 -2.55 3.70
C GLU A 75 14.59 -2.93 2.38
N LEU A 76 14.04 -2.49 1.26
CA LEU A 76 14.52 -2.83 -0.08
C LEU A 76 15.53 -1.83 -0.65
N GLY A 77 15.76 -0.70 0.01
CA GLY A 77 16.62 0.35 -0.53
C GLY A 77 16.03 1.04 -1.74
N ALA A 78 14.71 1.15 -1.82
CA ALA A 78 13.99 1.79 -2.91
C ALA A 78 13.43 3.14 -2.47
N ALA A 79 13.10 3.99 -3.44
CA ALA A 79 12.41 5.25 -3.16
C ALA A 79 10.94 4.98 -2.83
N PHE A 80 10.33 5.91 -2.12
CA PHE A 80 8.89 5.89 -1.84
C PHE A 80 8.23 7.05 -2.57
N VAL A 81 7.19 6.76 -3.35
CA VAL A 81 6.46 7.76 -4.11
C VAL A 81 5.00 7.79 -3.65
N PRO A 82 4.58 8.84 -2.97
CA PRO A 82 3.20 8.96 -2.53
C PRO A 82 2.28 9.38 -3.69
N VAL A 83 1.14 8.71 -3.77
CA VAL A 83 0.02 9.10 -4.61
C VAL A 83 -1.09 9.51 -3.67
N ARG A 84 -1.63 10.71 -3.87
CA ARG A 84 -2.56 11.31 -2.91
C ARG A 84 -3.77 11.90 -3.58
N LYS A 85 -4.78 12.20 -2.79
CA LYS A 85 -5.96 12.90 -3.26
C LYS A 85 -5.63 14.33 -3.64
N PRO A 86 -6.44 14.97 -4.51
CA PRO A 86 -6.14 16.32 -4.99
C PRO A 86 -5.89 17.33 -3.88
N GLY A 87 -4.91 18.18 -4.10
CA GLY A 87 -4.59 19.26 -3.16
C GLY A 87 -3.70 18.87 -1.98
N LYS A 88 -3.28 17.60 -1.89
CA LYS A 88 -2.44 17.13 -0.78
C LYS A 88 -0.95 17.24 -1.08
N LEU A 89 -0.57 17.29 -2.34
CA LEU A 89 0.83 17.39 -2.74
C LEU A 89 1.19 18.84 -3.06
N PRO A 90 2.33 19.34 -2.53
CA PRO A 90 2.65 20.77 -2.62
C PRO A 90 3.30 21.22 -3.93
N PHE A 91 3.80 20.30 -4.74
CA PHE A 91 4.47 20.60 -5.99
C PHE A 91 3.55 20.32 -7.19
N ASN A 92 4.04 20.52 -8.40
CA ASN A 92 3.29 20.21 -9.62
C ASN A 92 2.94 18.72 -9.68
N THR A 93 1.74 18.40 -10.11
CA THR A 93 1.22 17.04 -10.12
C THR A 93 0.73 16.62 -11.49
N HIS A 94 0.83 15.31 -11.75
CA HIS A 94 0.01 14.64 -12.76
C HIS A 94 -1.22 14.09 -12.06
N SER A 95 -2.38 14.31 -12.66
CA SER A 95 -3.65 13.85 -12.10
C SER A 95 -4.25 12.76 -12.96
N TYR A 96 -4.87 11.79 -12.33
CA TYR A 96 -5.62 10.74 -13.00
C TYR A 96 -6.95 10.55 -12.29
N SER A 97 -8.04 10.66 -13.07
CA SER A 97 -9.39 10.43 -12.55
C SER A 97 -9.86 9.04 -12.96
N TYR A 98 -10.53 8.35 -12.05
CA TYR A 98 -11.06 7.01 -12.30
C TYR A 98 -12.48 6.90 -11.76
N ASP A 99 -13.26 6.04 -12.41
CA ASP A 99 -14.65 5.85 -12.03
C ASP A 99 -14.78 4.84 -10.90
N LEU A 100 -15.63 5.16 -9.95
CA LEU A 100 -16.07 4.27 -8.89
C LEU A 100 -17.49 3.79 -9.19
N GLU A 101 -17.97 2.83 -8.40
CA GLU A 101 -19.35 2.36 -8.51
C GLU A 101 -20.35 3.52 -8.31
N TYR A 102 -20.03 4.45 -7.43
CA TYR A 102 -20.87 5.60 -7.09
C TYR A 102 -20.10 6.91 -7.28
N GLY A 103 -19.76 7.26 -8.52
CA GLY A 103 -19.09 8.51 -8.84
C GLY A 103 -17.69 8.30 -9.36
N SER A 104 -16.83 9.28 -9.16
CA SER A 104 -15.43 9.24 -9.60
C SER A 104 -14.52 9.77 -8.51
N ASP A 105 -13.24 9.42 -8.61
CA ASP A 105 -12.21 9.94 -7.72
C ASP A 105 -10.97 10.29 -8.53
N THR A 106 -10.10 11.11 -7.95
CA THR A 106 -8.89 11.57 -8.60
C THR A 106 -7.70 11.35 -7.68
N LEU A 107 -6.59 10.91 -8.26
CA LEU A 107 -5.33 10.75 -7.55
C LEU A 107 -4.26 11.56 -8.26
N GLU A 108 -3.30 12.05 -7.49
CA GLU A 108 -2.21 12.88 -7.97
C GLU A 108 -0.87 12.34 -7.51
N MET A 109 0.13 12.55 -8.37
CA MET A 109 1.52 12.21 -8.09
C MET A 109 2.38 13.38 -8.54
N HIS A 110 3.47 13.70 -7.83
CA HIS A 110 4.38 14.74 -8.26
C HIS A 110 4.94 14.46 -9.65
N THR A 111 5.09 15.51 -10.46
CA THR A 111 5.59 15.38 -11.84
C THR A 111 7.04 14.90 -11.89
N ASP A 112 7.82 15.15 -10.85
CA ASP A 112 9.24 14.78 -10.76
C ASP A 112 9.48 13.51 -9.93
N ALA A 113 8.40 12.80 -9.54
CA ALA A 113 8.52 11.65 -8.64
C ALA A 113 9.22 10.46 -9.28
N LEU A 114 8.98 10.24 -10.57
CA LEU A 114 9.54 9.12 -11.31
C LEU A 114 10.22 9.62 -12.60
N GLN A 115 11.22 8.86 -13.02
CA GLN A 115 11.94 9.11 -14.26
C GLN A 115 11.66 7.99 -15.26
N PRO A 116 11.68 8.28 -16.58
CA PRO A 116 11.54 7.22 -17.59
C PRO A 116 12.57 6.11 -17.38
N GLY A 117 12.11 4.87 -17.55
CA GLY A 117 12.98 3.71 -17.43
C GLY A 117 13.12 3.14 -16.03
N GLN A 118 12.62 3.82 -15.02
CA GLN A 118 12.62 3.29 -13.66
C GLN A 118 11.66 2.12 -13.52
N ARG A 119 12.05 1.15 -12.72
CA ARG A 119 11.19 0.00 -12.37
C ARG A 119 10.47 0.31 -11.08
N VAL A 120 9.15 0.27 -11.12
CA VAL A 120 8.32 0.61 -9.97
C VAL A 120 7.38 -0.54 -9.63
N TRP A 121 7.05 -0.64 -8.35
CA TRP A 121 6.02 -1.53 -7.85
C TRP A 121 4.97 -0.72 -7.13
N ILE A 122 3.72 -1.11 -7.32
CA ILE A 122 2.58 -0.49 -6.64
C ILE A 122 2.27 -1.36 -5.43
N VAL A 123 2.19 -0.72 -4.26
CA VAL A 123 1.95 -1.40 -2.99
C VAL A 123 0.64 -0.95 -2.41
N ASP A 124 -0.21 -1.90 -2.07
CA ASP A 124 -1.46 -1.63 -1.37
C ASP A 124 -1.81 -2.84 -0.50
N ASP A 125 -2.78 -2.67 0.38
CA ASP A 125 -3.23 -3.73 1.27
C ASP A 125 -4.40 -4.53 0.69
N LEU A 126 -5.10 -3.96 -0.30
CA LEU A 126 -6.31 -4.55 -0.87
C LEU A 126 -6.44 -4.21 -2.34
N LEU A 127 -6.72 -5.21 -3.16
CA LEU A 127 -7.11 -5.03 -4.55
C LEU A 127 -8.57 -5.51 -4.69
N ALA A 128 -9.50 -4.57 -4.77
CA ALA A 128 -10.92 -4.89 -4.91
C ALA A 128 -11.33 -4.99 -6.39
N THR A 129 -11.25 -3.86 -7.10
CA THR A 129 -11.67 -3.80 -8.52
C THR A 129 -10.51 -3.54 -9.47
N GLY A 130 -9.37 -3.06 -8.92
CA GLY A 130 -8.24 -2.62 -9.72
C GLY A 130 -8.36 -1.19 -10.24
N GLY A 131 -9.47 -0.49 -9.98
CA GLY A 131 -9.68 0.86 -10.46
C GLY A 131 -8.64 1.85 -9.97
N THR A 132 -8.27 1.77 -8.70
CA THR A 132 -7.26 2.65 -8.10
C THR A 132 -5.85 2.30 -8.58
N VAL A 133 -5.54 1.02 -8.68
CA VAL A 133 -4.20 0.52 -9.00
C VAL A 133 -3.96 0.47 -10.50
N GLY A 134 -5.00 0.14 -11.25
CA GLY A 134 -4.94 0.06 -12.70
C GLY A 134 -4.79 1.41 -13.35
#